data_e062c18ba834f3a5afd694c42ddf9842
#
_entry.id   e062c18ba834f3a5afd694c42ddf9842
#
_cell.length_a   1.000
_cell.length_b   1.000
_cell.length_c   1.000
_cell.angle_alpha   90.00
_cell.angle_beta   90.00
_cell.angle_gamma   90.00
#
_symmetry.space_group_name_H-M   'P 1'
#
loop_
_entity.id
_entity.type
_entity.pdbx_description
1 polymer ?
#
loop_
_entity_poly.entity_id
_entity_poly.type
_entity_poly.pdbx_seq_one_letter_code
_entity_poly.pdbx_strand_id
1 'polypeptide(L)'
;GEIQTRTALKEAREIYEKSIKPLTRQKVLGVGAFNSLMNHYTNLAFIVDTARVSAKYKKECVRMFCEDIIRMFRHRKDQQNSTQYNQTLEYVSTNPRLIKYLSDKERIGFVLELNVATQVTTYAHSTHVARLAEAMMKAIIRHRRELLVGKLGITSKWQVRLHQRQLIHFITRAALCHDIGKNSIVSVVNNDYRQLCDEERRIIRMHPRMGQKYLKISKELRHYHDTTLGHHKWYNGKGGYPSDFDNTQSPYRFMIDIITLCDCMQAATERVGRNYKQEKSFEKVMEELREGAGTRYNPDLVKLIDDIPELYKELEMIAIYGWPDIYYEIYKNYMR
;
A
#
# COMPACT_ATOMS: atom_id res chain seq x y z
N GLY A 1 1.09 -34.31 -25.54
CA GLY A 1 1.59 -33.34 -24.56
C GLY A 1 1.99 -32.00 -25.16
N GLU A 2 3.07 -31.90 -25.95
CA GLU A 2 3.62 -30.62 -26.38
C GLU A 2 2.78 -29.91 -27.45
N ILE A 3 2.22 -30.66 -28.38
CA ILE A 3 1.34 -30.14 -29.44
C ILE A 3 0.03 -29.63 -28.83
N GLN A 4 -0.56 -30.38 -27.90
CA GLN A 4 -1.79 -29.96 -27.23
C GLN A 4 -1.62 -28.67 -26.44
N THR A 5 -0.46 -28.48 -25.78
CA THR A 5 -0.20 -27.27 -25.01
C THR A 5 0.00 -26.04 -25.91
N ARG A 6 0.63 -26.18 -27.08
CA ARG A 6 0.77 -25.10 -28.08
C ARG A 6 -0.55 -24.72 -28.72
N THR A 7 -1.38 -25.73 -29.07
CA THR A 7 -2.72 -25.51 -29.60
C THR A 7 -3.59 -24.79 -28.58
N ALA A 8 -3.63 -25.26 -27.33
CA ALA A 8 -4.38 -24.61 -26.24
C ALA A 8 -3.93 -23.16 -26.00
N LEU A 9 -2.62 -22.88 -26.08
CA LEU A 9 -2.10 -21.52 -25.95
C LEU A 9 -2.53 -20.63 -27.12
N LYS A 10 -2.53 -21.15 -28.35
CA LYS A 10 -3.01 -20.42 -29.54
C LYS A 10 -4.50 -20.11 -29.45
N GLU A 11 -5.32 -21.08 -29.09
CA GLU A 11 -6.75 -20.91 -28.89
C GLU A 11 -7.05 -19.92 -27.75
N ALA A 12 -6.36 -20.05 -26.63
CA ALA A 12 -6.48 -19.12 -25.51
C ALA A 12 -6.12 -17.68 -25.92
N ARG A 13 -5.11 -17.49 -26.76
CA ARG A 13 -4.72 -16.18 -27.31
C ARG A 13 -5.80 -15.64 -28.25
N GLU A 14 -6.37 -16.46 -29.11
CA GLU A 14 -7.46 -16.02 -29.99
C GLU A 14 -8.70 -15.64 -29.21
N ILE A 15 -9.09 -16.41 -28.19
CA ILE A 15 -10.20 -16.08 -27.30
C ILE A 15 -9.92 -14.77 -26.56
N TYR A 16 -8.68 -14.61 -26.06
CA TYR A 16 -8.27 -13.37 -25.38
C TYR A 16 -8.41 -12.16 -26.31
N GLU A 17 -7.81 -12.17 -27.48
CA GLU A 17 -7.80 -11.02 -28.40
C GLU A 17 -9.19 -10.71 -28.96
N LYS A 18 -9.98 -11.72 -29.32
CA LYS A 18 -11.28 -11.54 -29.99
C LYS A 18 -12.45 -11.31 -29.03
N SER A 19 -12.41 -11.93 -27.85
CA SER A 19 -13.58 -11.97 -26.95
C SER A 19 -13.36 -11.30 -25.62
N ILE A 20 -12.19 -11.48 -24.99
CA ILE A 20 -11.93 -11.00 -23.62
C ILE A 20 -11.47 -9.54 -23.63
N LYS A 21 -10.44 -9.23 -24.40
CA LYS A 21 -9.81 -7.90 -24.45
C LYS A 21 -10.78 -6.77 -24.84
N PRO A 22 -11.68 -6.93 -25.82
CA PRO A 22 -12.68 -5.89 -26.12
C PRO A 22 -13.64 -5.62 -24.95
N LEU A 23 -14.02 -6.65 -24.17
CA LEU A 23 -14.90 -6.51 -23.02
C LEU A 23 -14.24 -5.70 -21.87
N THR A 24 -12.93 -5.86 -21.68
CA THR A 24 -12.20 -5.10 -20.63
C THR A 24 -12.14 -3.60 -20.90
N ARG A 25 -12.42 -3.18 -22.14
CA ARG A 25 -12.44 -1.77 -22.56
C ARG A 25 -13.81 -1.11 -22.42
N GLN A 26 -14.84 -1.85 -22.05
CA GLN A 26 -16.15 -1.27 -21.79
C GLN A 26 -16.10 -0.36 -20.57
N LYS A 27 -16.71 0.81 -20.66
CA LYS A 27 -16.73 1.81 -19.57
C LYS A 27 -17.54 1.35 -18.35
N VAL A 28 -18.46 0.42 -18.54
CA VAL A 28 -19.29 -0.17 -17.47
C VAL A 28 -19.37 -1.67 -17.68
N LEU A 29 -18.91 -2.41 -16.67
CA LEU A 29 -19.00 -3.87 -16.64
C LEU A 29 -20.05 -4.29 -15.62
N GLY A 30 -21.10 -4.99 -16.07
CA GLY A 30 -22.06 -5.64 -15.14
C GLY A 30 -21.40 -6.78 -14.34
N VAL A 31 -22.02 -7.16 -13.21
CA VAL A 31 -21.50 -8.19 -12.26
C VAL A 31 -21.13 -9.49 -12.95
N GLY A 32 -22.04 -10.01 -13.76
CA GLY A 32 -21.85 -11.29 -14.44
C GLY A 32 -20.66 -11.25 -15.41
N ALA A 33 -20.55 -10.18 -16.21
CA ALA A 33 -19.43 -9.98 -17.13
C ALA A 33 -18.10 -9.87 -16.41
N PHE A 34 -18.04 -9.11 -15.31
CA PHE A 34 -16.82 -8.97 -14.51
C PHE A 34 -16.37 -10.32 -13.91
N ASN A 35 -17.28 -11.07 -13.29
CA ASN A 35 -16.94 -12.37 -12.70
C ASN A 35 -16.49 -13.37 -13.75
N SER A 36 -17.16 -13.39 -14.90
CA SER A 36 -16.77 -14.23 -16.04
C SER A 36 -15.36 -13.87 -16.52
N LEU A 37 -15.06 -12.57 -16.69
CA LEU A 37 -13.73 -12.11 -17.08
C LEU A 37 -12.66 -12.48 -16.05
N MET A 38 -12.91 -12.33 -14.75
CA MET A 38 -11.96 -12.75 -13.71
C MET A 38 -11.65 -14.24 -13.76
N ASN A 39 -12.66 -15.08 -13.99
CA ASN A 39 -12.46 -16.52 -14.20
C ASN A 39 -11.63 -16.80 -15.46
N HIS A 40 -11.85 -16.07 -16.55
CA HIS A 40 -11.04 -16.21 -17.76
C HIS A 40 -9.58 -15.85 -17.51
N TYR A 41 -9.27 -14.74 -16.81
CA TYR A 41 -7.88 -14.40 -16.49
C TYR A 41 -7.20 -15.44 -15.60
N THR A 42 -7.94 -16.04 -14.67
CA THR A 42 -7.43 -17.16 -13.86
C THR A 42 -7.08 -18.37 -14.71
N ASN A 43 -7.94 -18.72 -15.65
CA ASN A 43 -7.71 -19.83 -16.58
C ASN A 43 -6.56 -19.54 -17.55
N LEU A 44 -6.49 -18.31 -18.08
CA LEU A 44 -5.37 -17.89 -18.93
C LEU A 44 -4.04 -17.92 -18.18
N ALA A 45 -4.01 -17.47 -16.92
CA ALA A 45 -2.82 -17.55 -16.08
C ALA A 45 -2.39 -19.01 -15.85
N PHE A 46 -3.34 -19.94 -15.67
CA PHE A 46 -3.05 -21.37 -15.57
C PHE A 46 -2.46 -21.92 -16.88
N ILE A 47 -3.07 -21.61 -18.03
CA ILE A 47 -2.60 -22.05 -19.35
C ILE A 47 -1.19 -21.53 -19.63
N VAL A 48 -0.94 -20.24 -19.39
CA VAL A 48 0.38 -19.63 -19.56
C VAL A 48 1.41 -20.27 -18.63
N ASP A 49 1.02 -20.53 -17.38
CA ASP A 49 1.89 -21.14 -16.38
C ASP A 49 2.35 -22.55 -16.78
N THR A 50 1.43 -23.36 -17.28
CA THR A 50 1.70 -24.75 -17.67
C THR A 50 2.29 -24.89 -19.08
N ALA A 51 2.18 -23.85 -19.92
CA ALA A 51 2.70 -23.88 -21.30
C ALA A 51 4.22 -24.00 -21.35
N ARG A 52 4.74 -24.76 -22.32
CA ARG A 52 6.19 -24.90 -22.61
C ARG A 52 6.67 -23.75 -23.49
N VAL A 53 6.71 -22.54 -22.92
CA VAL A 53 7.20 -21.32 -23.56
C VAL A 53 8.23 -20.61 -22.66
N SER A 54 8.98 -19.67 -23.23
CA SER A 54 10.02 -18.97 -22.48
C SER A 54 9.47 -18.19 -21.28
N ALA A 55 10.26 -18.05 -20.21
CA ALA A 55 9.91 -17.25 -19.04
C ALA A 55 9.61 -15.79 -19.42
N LYS A 56 10.32 -15.24 -20.44
CA LYS A 56 10.07 -13.91 -20.98
C LYS A 56 8.64 -13.78 -21.52
N TYR A 57 8.21 -14.75 -22.34
CA TYR A 57 6.85 -14.76 -22.89
C TYR A 57 5.78 -14.88 -21.80
N LYS A 58 6.00 -15.76 -20.80
CA LYS A 58 5.09 -15.88 -19.65
C LYS A 58 4.96 -14.56 -18.91
N LYS A 59 6.08 -13.88 -18.68
CA LYS A 59 6.12 -12.57 -18.02
C LYS A 59 5.34 -11.51 -18.81
N GLU A 60 5.50 -11.45 -20.12
CA GLU A 60 4.77 -10.52 -20.99
C GLU A 60 3.25 -10.77 -20.95
N CYS A 61 2.82 -12.03 -21.01
CA CYS A 61 1.39 -12.37 -20.87
C CYS A 61 0.84 -11.96 -19.51
N VAL A 62 1.55 -12.25 -18.42
CA VAL A 62 1.10 -11.91 -17.06
C VAL A 62 1.01 -10.40 -16.87
N ARG A 63 1.95 -9.61 -17.42
CA ARG A 63 1.87 -8.14 -17.38
C ARG A 63 0.59 -7.63 -18.06
N MET A 64 0.28 -8.13 -19.25
CA MET A 64 -0.97 -7.77 -19.95
C MET A 64 -2.20 -8.12 -19.11
N PHE A 65 -2.23 -9.31 -18.48
CA PHE A 65 -3.34 -9.70 -17.62
C PHE A 65 -3.48 -8.76 -16.42
N CYS A 66 -2.39 -8.38 -15.79
CA CYS A 66 -2.41 -7.43 -14.67
C CYS A 66 -2.95 -6.05 -15.10
N GLU A 67 -2.52 -5.53 -16.26
CA GLU A 67 -3.00 -4.27 -16.80
C GLU A 67 -4.52 -4.31 -17.07
N ASP A 68 -5.01 -5.38 -17.68
CA ASP A 68 -6.43 -5.54 -17.95
C ASP A 68 -7.26 -5.71 -16.68
N ILE A 69 -6.75 -6.47 -15.70
CA ILE A 69 -7.38 -6.63 -14.37
C ILE A 69 -7.50 -5.28 -13.68
N ILE A 70 -6.44 -4.47 -13.64
CA ILE A 70 -6.48 -3.11 -13.08
C ILE A 70 -7.56 -2.27 -13.78
N ARG A 71 -7.60 -2.31 -15.10
CA ARG A 71 -8.59 -1.58 -15.91
C ARG A 71 -10.00 -2.00 -15.55
N MET A 72 -10.27 -3.29 -15.44
CA MET A 72 -11.60 -3.80 -15.07
C MET A 72 -12.04 -3.31 -13.69
N PHE A 73 -11.14 -3.29 -12.71
CA PHE A 73 -11.45 -2.76 -11.38
C PHE A 73 -11.73 -1.24 -11.42
N ARG A 74 -11.03 -0.47 -12.26
CA ARG A 74 -11.30 0.98 -12.44
C ARG A 74 -12.69 1.25 -13.01
N HIS A 75 -13.15 0.42 -13.94
CA HIS A 75 -14.40 0.63 -14.64
C HIS A 75 -15.61 0.07 -13.89
N ARG A 76 -15.39 -0.69 -12.81
CA ARG A 76 -16.42 -1.30 -12.02
C ARG A 76 -16.66 -0.59 -10.70
N LYS A 77 -17.29 0.58 -10.75
CA LYS A 77 -17.57 1.39 -9.55
C LYS A 77 -18.84 0.98 -8.79
N ASP A 78 -19.80 0.36 -9.48
CA ASP A 78 -21.14 0.02 -8.98
C ASP A 78 -21.18 -1.11 -7.95
N GLN A 79 -20.08 -1.86 -7.76
CA GLN A 79 -20.04 -3.06 -6.91
C GLN A 79 -18.92 -3.09 -5.88
N GLN A 80 -18.32 -1.96 -5.58
CA GLN A 80 -17.26 -1.86 -4.58
C GLN A 80 -17.72 -2.29 -3.16
N ASN A 81 -19.02 -2.41 -2.94
CA ASN A 81 -19.61 -2.76 -1.65
C ASN A 81 -19.98 -4.24 -1.50
N SER A 82 -19.63 -5.11 -2.45
CA SER A 82 -19.94 -6.52 -2.33
C SER A 82 -18.79 -7.35 -1.73
N THR A 83 -19.12 -8.31 -0.88
CA THR A 83 -18.14 -9.29 -0.34
C THR A 83 -17.38 -10.00 -1.46
N GLN A 84 -18.09 -10.36 -2.55
CA GLN A 84 -17.50 -11.00 -3.71
C GLN A 84 -16.45 -10.12 -4.39
N TYR A 85 -16.66 -8.81 -4.44
CA TYR A 85 -15.68 -7.87 -4.97
C TYR A 85 -14.38 -7.89 -4.16
N ASN A 86 -14.49 -7.83 -2.83
CA ASN A 86 -13.33 -7.90 -1.94
C ASN A 86 -12.58 -9.23 -2.08
N GLN A 87 -13.30 -10.35 -2.14
CA GLN A 87 -12.70 -11.68 -2.33
C GLN A 87 -11.98 -11.79 -3.68
N THR A 88 -12.58 -11.26 -4.74
CA THR A 88 -11.97 -11.25 -6.07
C THR A 88 -10.70 -10.39 -6.08
N LEU A 89 -10.74 -9.23 -5.46
CA LEU A 89 -9.58 -8.33 -5.35
C LEU A 89 -8.43 -9.00 -4.58
N GLU A 90 -8.72 -9.60 -3.43
CA GLU A 90 -7.73 -10.35 -2.66
C GLU A 90 -7.15 -11.51 -3.47
N TYR A 91 -8.02 -12.28 -4.12
CA TYR A 91 -7.61 -13.44 -4.92
C TYR A 91 -6.65 -13.06 -6.05
N VAL A 92 -6.96 -12.05 -6.87
CA VAL A 92 -6.08 -11.66 -7.99
C VAL A 92 -4.78 -11.04 -7.51
N SER A 93 -4.82 -10.30 -6.40
CA SER A 93 -3.64 -9.65 -5.82
C SER A 93 -2.62 -10.64 -5.25
N THR A 94 -3.08 -11.82 -4.84
CA THR A 94 -2.25 -12.84 -4.18
C THR A 94 -2.05 -14.11 -4.98
N ASN A 95 -2.67 -14.22 -6.18
CA ASN A 95 -2.62 -15.43 -7.00
C ASN A 95 -1.18 -15.72 -7.48
N PRO A 96 -0.57 -16.85 -7.06
CA PRO A 96 0.80 -17.17 -7.44
C PRO A 96 1.03 -17.26 -8.95
N ARG A 97 0.04 -17.72 -9.72
CA ARG A 97 0.13 -17.86 -11.18
C ARG A 97 0.17 -16.51 -11.90
N LEU A 98 -0.51 -15.50 -11.34
CA LEU A 98 -0.47 -14.13 -11.86
C LEU A 98 0.83 -13.41 -11.49
N ILE A 99 1.38 -13.68 -10.29
CA ILE A 99 2.45 -12.83 -9.74
C ILE A 99 3.85 -13.45 -9.80
N LYS A 100 3.99 -14.78 -9.95
CA LYS A 100 5.32 -15.43 -9.86
C LYS A 100 6.32 -15.02 -10.96
N TYR A 101 5.83 -14.58 -12.12
CA TYR A 101 6.67 -14.11 -13.22
C TYR A 101 7.02 -12.63 -13.14
N LEU A 102 6.40 -11.89 -12.20
CA LEU A 102 6.69 -10.49 -11.94
C LEU A 102 7.87 -10.36 -10.98
N SER A 103 8.72 -9.38 -11.21
CA SER A 103 9.70 -8.94 -10.20
C SER A 103 8.98 -8.33 -8.99
N ASP A 104 9.66 -8.21 -7.86
CA ASP A 104 9.05 -7.64 -6.65
C ASP A 104 8.57 -6.20 -6.84
N LYS A 105 9.32 -5.41 -7.62
CA LYS A 105 8.88 -4.06 -8.02
C LYS A 105 7.55 -4.09 -8.80
N GLU A 106 7.38 -5.04 -9.71
CA GLU A 106 6.15 -5.19 -10.49
C GLU A 106 5.00 -5.73 -9.65
N ARG A 107 5.26 -6.63 -8.70
CA ARG A 107 4.24 -7.14 -7.77
C ARG A 107 3.69 -6.05 -6.87
N ILE A 108 4.57 -5.27 -6.23
CA ILE A 108 4.16 -4.08 -5.47
C ILE A 108 3.39 -3.11 -6.37
N GLY A 109 3.93 -2.80 -7.55
CA GLY A 109 3.27 -1.92 -8.51
C GLY A 109 1.84 -2.38 -8.80
N PHE A 110 1.66 -3.66 -9.13
CA PHE A 110 0.34 -4.24 -9.41
C PHE A 110 -0.65 -4.06 -8.24
N VAL A 111 -0.23 -4.39 -7.01
CA VAL A 111 -1.11 -4.27 -5.84
C VAL A 111 -1.42 -2.81 -5.51
N LEU A 112 -0.45 -1.91 -5.65
CA LEU A 112 -0.67 -0.47 -5.44
C LEU A 112 -1.58 0.12 -6.53
N GLU A 113 -1.46 -0.29 -7.78
CA GLU A 113 -2.36 0.15 -8.85
C GLU A 113 -3.78 -0.40 -8.68
N LEU A 114 -3.95 -1.60 -8.14
CA LEU A 114 -5.26 -2.10 -7.70
C LEU A 114 -5.82 -1.24 -6.57
N ASN A 115 -4.98 -0.80 -5.62
CA ASN A 115 -5.40 0.12 -4.57
C ASN A 115 -5.89 1.45 -5.16
N VAL A 116 -5.17 2.05 -6.12
CA VAL A 116 -5.64 3.25 -6.86
C VAL A 116 -6.99 2.99 -7.54
N ALA A 117 -7.12 1.85 -8.22
CA ALA A 117 -8.34 1.52 -8.97
C ALA A 117 -9.58 1.36 -8.08
N THR A 118 -9.39 0.93 -6.83
CA THR A 118 -10.47 0.57 -5.91
C THR A 118 -10.67 1.57 -4.77
N GLN A 119 -9.60 2.24 -4.33
CA GLN A 119 -9.56 3.11 -3.15
C GLN A 119 -8.57 4.26 -3.35
N VAL A 120 -8.92 5.23 -4.19
CA VAL A 120 -8.06 6.39 -4.50
C VAL A 120 -7.65 7.14 -3.22
N THR A 121 -8.56 7.30 -2.27
CA THR A 121 -8.32 7.99 -0.99
C THR A 121 -7.27 7.27 -0.15
N THR A 122 -7.33 5.93 -0.03
CA THR A 122 -6.32 5.14 0.68
C THR A 122 -4.94 5.25 0.02
N TYR A 123 -4.90 5.22 -1.32
CA TYR A 123 -3.62 5.38 -2.03
C TYR A 123 -3.05 6.80 -1.88
N ALA A 124 -3.91 7.83 -1.94
CA ALA A 124 -3.52 9.21 -1.71
C ALA A 124 -2.98 9.41 -0.29
N HIS A 125 -3.67 8.85 0.72
CA HIS A 125 -3.21 8.79 2.10
C HIS A 125 -1.82 8.15 2.20
N SER A 126 -1.65 6.94 1.67
CA SER A 126 -0.36 6.23 1.74
C SER A 126 0.77 6.99 1.03
N THR A 127 0.46 7.68 -0.08
CA THR A 127 1.42 8.53 -0.79
C THR A 127 1.81 9.75 0.06
N HIS A 128 0.85 10.33 0.75
CA HIS A 128 1.06 11.47 1.65
C HIS A 128 1.94 11.08 2.85
N VAL A 129 1.62 9.95 3.50
CA VAL A 129 2.44 9.37 4.58
C VAL A 129 3.86 9.08 4.09
N ALA A 130 4.02 8.60 2.85
CA ALA A 130 5.34 8.34 2.27
C ALA A 130 6.17 9.61 2.08
N ARG A 131 5.56 10.74 1.69
CA ARG A 131 6.25 12.05 1.59
C ARG A 131 6.68 12.55 2.97
N LEU A 132 5.81 12.46 3.98
CA LEU A 132 6.14 12.82 5.36
C LEU A 132 7.29 11.94 5.90
N ALA A 133 7.21 10.63 5.70
CA ALA A 133 8.24 9.69 6.16
C ALA A 133 9.59 9.90 5.44
N GLU A 134 9.56 10.30 4.16
CA GLU A 134 10.76 10.67 3.40
C GLU A 134 11.42 11.92 3.98
N ALA A 135 10.63 12.97 4.29
CA ALA A 135 11.12 14.19 4.91
C ALA A 135 11.75 13.90 6.29
N MET A 136 11.07 13.12 7.12
CA MET A 136 11.60 12.67 8.42
C MET A 136 12.92 11.91 8.26
N MET A 137 13.00 10.93 7.35
CA MET A 137 14.22 10.16 7.13
C MET A 137 15.38 11.04 6.64
N LYS A 138 15.12 11.96 5.72
CA LYS A 138 16.13 12.94 5.25
C LYS A 138 16.66 13.81 6.39
N ALA A 139 15.78 14.29 7.28
CA ALA A 139 16.16 15.08 8.44
C ALA A 139 16.99 14.25 9.43
N ILE A 140 16.61 13.00 9.72
CA ILE A 140 17.40 12.08 10.56
C ILE A 140 18.80 11.88 9.98
N ILE A 141 18.90 11.59 8.68
CA ILE A 141 20.19 11.40 7.99
C ILE A 141 21.04 12.67 8.03
N ARG A 142 20.45 13.83 7.95
CA ARG A 142 21.16 15.10 7.96
C ARG A 142 21.63 15.51 9.36
N HIS A 143 20.76 15.42 10.36
CA HIS A 143 20.93 16.05 11.67
C HIS A 143 21.15 15.07 12.82
N ARG A 144 20.59 13.83 12.77
CA ARG A 144 20.56 12.89 13.90
C ARG A 144 20.89 11.45 13.49
N ARG A 145 22.00 11.26 12.75
CA ARG A 145 22.44 9.95 12.24
C ARG A 145 22.60 8.88 13.31
N GLU A 146 22.91 9.29 14.54
CA GLU A 146 23.04 8.38 15.68
C GLU A 146 21.76 7.59 15.95
N LEU A 147 20.59 8.14 15.62
CA LEU A 147 19.30 7.44 15.78
C LEU A 147 19.18 6.18 14.89
N LEU A 148 19.97 6.09 13.82
CA LEU A 148 19.99 4.95 12.90
C LEU A 148 21.10 3.94 13.21
N VAL A 149 22.07 4.29 14.05
CA VAL A 149 23.14 3.36 14.46
C VAL A 149 22.56 2.25 15.33
N GLY A 150 22.95 1.01 15.08
CA GLY A 150 22.40 -0.20 15.72
C GLY A 150 21.09 -0.70 15.09
N LYS A 151 20.59 -0.06 14.01
CA LYS A 151 19.34 -0.41 13.34
C LYS A 151 19.62 -0.87 11.90
N LEU A 152 18.83 -1.84 11.39
CA LEU A 152 18.93 -2.34 10.01
C LEU A 152 20.36 -2.76 9.59
N GLY A 153 21.16 -3.26 10.52
CA GLY A 153 22.55 -3.65 10.26
C GLY A 153 23.54 -2.49 10.15
N ILE A 154 23.13 -1.26 10.41
CA ILE A 154 23.99 -0.06 10.39
C ILE A 154 24.74 0.05 11.71
N THR A 155 26.08 0.06 11.68
CA THR A 155 26.93 0.07 12.87
C THR A 155 27.62 1.42 13.13
N SER A 156 27.53 2.37 12.17
CA SER A 156 28.20 3.67 12.28
C SER A 156 27.48 4.80 11.53
N LYS A 157 27.72 6.07 11.97
CA LYS A 157 27.19 7.26 11.27
C LYS A 157 27.68 7.37 9.83
N TRP A 158 28.85 6.82 9.52
CA TRP A 158 29.39 6.79 8.16
C TRP A 158 28.57 5.84 7.27
N GLN A 159 28.20 4.66 7.78
CA GLN A 159 27.33 3.73 7.05
C GLN A 159 25.94 4.32 6.80
N VAL A 160 25.38 5.13 7.71
CA VAL A 160 24.14 5.87 7.46
C VAL A 160 24.26 6.71 6.20
N ARG A 161 25.39 7.44 6.05
CA ARG A 161 25.66 8.27 4.87
C ARG A 161 25.82 7.43 3.59
N LEU A 162 26.52 6.30 3.69
CA LEU A 162 26.72 5.39 2.58
C LEU A 162 25.40 4.80 2.08
N HIS A 163 24.52 4.41 2.99
CA HIS A 163 23.23 3.74 2.70
C HIS A 163 22.02 4.71 2.66
N GLN A 164 22.24 6.02 2.59
CA GLN A 164 21.15 7.00 2.65
C GLN A 164 20.05 6.78 1.62
N ARG A 165 20.41 6.42 0.36
CA ARG A 165 19.43 6.14 -0.70
C ARG A 165 18.58 4.91 -0.39
N GLN A 166 19.20 3.85 0.15
CA GLN A 166 18.51 2.63 0.54
C GLN A 166 17.55 2.88 1.71
N LEU A 167 17.96 3.68 2.70
CA LEU A 167 17.14 4.06 3.85
C LEU A 167 15.91 4.87 3.41
N ILE A 168 16.10 5.88 2.56
CA ILE A 168 15.02 6.68 2.00
C ILE A 168 14.08 5.81 1.17
N HIS A 169 14.62 4.97 0.28
CA HIS A 169 13.83 4.06 -0.53
C HIS A 169 13.03 3.09 0.35
N PHE A 170 13.64 2.55 1.39
CA PHE A 170 12.97 1.61 2.31
C PHE A 170 11.78 2.28 3.00
N ILE A 171 11.99 3.43 3.65
CA ILE A 171 10.91 4.09 4.42
C ILE A 171 9.76 4.55 3.51
N THR A 172 10.08 5.08 2.32
CA THR A 172 9.07 5.50 1.35
C THR A 172 8.22 4.31 0.88
N ARG A 173 8.86 3.17 0.56
CA ARG A 173 8.15 1.95 0.16
C ARG A 173 7.35 1.35 1.31
N ALA A 174 7.90 1.30 2.51
CA ALA A 174 7.21 0.82 3.70
C ALA A 174 5.95 1.66 3.98
N ALA A 175 6.05 2.98 3.85
CA ALA A 175 4.93 3.89 4.01
C ALA A 175 3.85 3.70 2.91
N LEU A 176 4.24 3.48 1.65
CA LEU A 176 3.28 3.15 0.58
C LEU A 176 2.54 1.84 0.84
N CYS A 177 3.16 0.88 1.53
CA CYS A 177 2.61 -0.45 1.79
C CYS A 177 1.87 -0.57 3.12
N HIS A 178 1.95 0.42 4.04
CA HIS A 178 1.44 0.26 5.41
C HIS A 178 -0.04 -0.11 5.45
N ASP A 179 -0.82 0.47 4.56
CA ASP A 179 -2.27 0.34 4.47
C ASP A 179 -2.75 -0.64 3.37
N ILE A 180 -1.86 -1.40 2.76
CA ILE A 180 -2.17 -2.31 1.63
C ILE A 180 -3.24 -3.35 1.98
N GLY A 181 -3.39 -3.69 3.25
CA GLY A 181 -4.42 -4.62 3.73
C GLY A 181 -5.85 -4.10 3.63
N LYS A 182 -6.04 -2.80 3.43
CA LYS A 182 -7.36 -2.22 3.16
C LYS A 182 -7.96 -2.73 1.85
N ASN A 183 -7.14 -3.27 0.94
CA ASN A 183 -7.63 -3.95 -0.26
C ASN A 183 -8.52 -5.17 0.04
N SER A 184 -8.41 -5.78 1.21
CA SER A 184 -9.31 -6.88 1.62
C SER A 184 -10.65 -6.41 2.20
N ILE A 185 -10.82 -5.11 2.42
CA ILE A 185 -11.98 -4.52 3.10
C ILE A 185 -12.51 -3.25 2.43
N VAL A 186 -12.42 -3.20 1.09
CA VAL A 186 -12.82 -2.03 0.28
C VAL A 186 -14.24 -1.57 0.59
N SER A 187 -15.18 -2.51 0.75
CA SER A 187 -16.58 -2.22 1.05
C SER A 187 -16.80 -1.50 2.38
N VAL A 188 -15.91 -1.70 3.35
CA VAL A 188 -15.98 -1.03 4.66
C VAL A 188 -15.27 0.32 4.59
N VAL A 189 -14.10 0.37 3.93
CA VAL A 189 -13.27 1.58 3.83
C VAL A 189 -13.95 2.66 2.99
N ASN A 190 -14.61 2.27 1.90
CA ASN A 190 -15.30 3.22 1.00
C ASN A 190 -16.68 3.67 1.51
N ASN A 191 -17.02 3.42 2.77
CA ASN A 191 -18.27 3.86 3.36
C ASN A 191 -18.12 5.30 3.89
N ASP A 192 -18.27 6.28 2.99
CA ASP A 192 -18.06 7.70 3.29
C ASP A 192 -19.36 8.43 3.74
N TYR A 193 -20.50 7.72 3.77
CA TYR A 193 -21.82 8.36 3.93
C TYR A 193 -22.22 8.56 5.38
N ARG A 194 -21.61 7.85 6.31
CA ARG A 194 -21.96 7.86 7.75
C ARG A 194 -20.75 7.48 8.61
N GLN A 195 -20.91 7.69 9.91
CA GLN A 195 -19.94 7.15 10.87
C GLN A 195 -19.95 5.61 10.85
N LEU A 196 -18.76 5.03 10.99
CA LEU A 196 -18.58 3.60 11.09
C LEU A 196 -19.18 3.06 12.39
N CYS A 197 -19.89 1.93 12.32
CA CYS A 197 -20.29 1.19 13.52
C CYS A 197 -19.09 0.46 14.16
N ASP A 198 -19.29 -0.11 15.34
CA ASP A 198 -18.20 -0.75 16.08
C ASP A 198 -17.68 -2.02 15.37
N GLU A 199 -18.55 -2.75 14.68
CA GLU A 199 -18.19 -3.91 13.88
C GLU A 199 -17.28 -3.51 12.70
N GLU A 200 -17.62 -2.46 11.99
CA GLU A 200 -16.81 -1.91 10.89
C GLU A 200 -15.47 -1.42 11.40
N ARG A 201 -15.42 -0.76 12.56
CA ARG A 201 -14.16 -0.36 13.21
C ARG A 201 -13.29 -1.57 13.56
N ARG A 202 -13.90 -2.67 14.05
CA ARG A 202 -13.17 -3.93 14.31
C ARG A 202 -12.60 -4.52 13.03
N ILE A 203 -13.39 -4.53 11.95
CA ILE A 203 -12.94 -5.02 10.63
C ILE A 203 -11.77 -4.15 10.13
N ILE A 204 -11.87 -2.82 10.21
CA ILE A 204 -10.78 -1.93 9.80
C ILE A 204 -9.51 -2.21 10.61
N ARG A 205 -9.61 -2.46 11.91
CA ARG A 205 -8.44 -2.81 12.75
C ARG A 205 -7.73 -4.10 12.34
N MET A 206 -8.33 -4.90 11.46
CA MET A 206 -7.68 -6.12 10.93
C MET A 206 -6.77 -5.85 9.73
N HIS A 207 -6.82 -4.65 9.09
CA HIS A 207 -6.05 -4.39 7.88
C HIS A 207 -4.53 -4.58 8.03
N PRO A 208 -3.87 -4.32 9.18
CA PRO A 208 -2.45 -4.58 9.30
C PRO A 208 -2.11 -6.06 9.11
N ARG A 209 -2.96 -6.95 9.64
CA ARG A 209 -2.81 -8.40 9.43
C ARG A 209 -3.15 -8.83 8.01
N MET A 210 -4.19 -8.24 7.42
CA MET A 210 -4.56 -8.52 6.04
C MET A 210 -3.44 -8.10 5.08
N GLY A 211 -2.74 -7.00 5.39
CA GLY A 211 -1.58 -6.53 4.62
C GLY A 211 -0.43 -7.53 4.53
N GLN A 212 -0.25 -8.38 5.54
CA GLN A 212 0.77 -9.43 5.50
C GLN A 212 0.59 -10.40 4.34
N LYS A 213 -0.65 -10.70 3.93
CA LYS A 213 -0.93 -11.60 2.80
C LYS A 213 -0.29 -11.10 1.52
N TYR A 214 -0.39 -9.79 1.26
CA TYR A 214 0.19 -9.16 0.08
C TYR A 214 1.72 -9.10 0.10
N LEU A 215 2.33 -9.04 1.28
CA LEU A 215 3.77 -8.94 1.43
C LEU A 215 4.48 -10.30 1.53
N LYS A 216 3.76 -11.38 1.87
CA LYS A 216 4.32 -12.75 1.89
C LYS A 216 4.64 -13.30 0.50
N ILE A 217 4.22 -12.64 -0.56
CA ILE A 217 4.36 -13.07 -1.96
C ILE A 217 5.83 -13.21 -2.36
N SER A 218 6.74 -12.44 -1.77
CA SER A 218 8.17 -12.51 -2.07
C SER A 218 9.04 -12.30 -0.85
N LYS A 219 10.31 -12.71 -0.94
CA LYS A 219 11.30 -12.50 0.14
C LYS A 219 11.60 -11.02 0.35
N GLU A 220 11.69 -10.22 -0.72
CA GLU A 220 12.00 -8.79 -0.65
C GLU A 220 10.84 -7.99 -0.03
N LEU A 221 9.59 -8.35 -0.35
CA LEU A 221 8.43 -7.69 0.23
C LEU A 221 8.24 -7.97 1.72
N ARG A 222 8.78 -9.09 2.21
CA ARG A 222 8.74 -9.43 3.65
C ARG A 222 9.45 -8.40 4.52
N HIS A 223 10.38 -7.63 4.00
CA HIS A 223 11.02 -6.54 4.74
C HIS A 223 10.05 -5.46 5.19
N TYR A 224 8.91 -5.28 4.48
CA TYR A 224 7.86 -4.33 4.85
C TYR A 224 6.77 -4.93 5.76
N HIS A 225 6.87 -6.23 6.07
CA HIS A 225 5.88 -6.94 6.86
C HIS A 225 5.64 -6.31 8.24
N ASP A 226 6.71 -6.08 8.99
CA ASP A 226 6.62 -5.55 10.34
C ASP A 226 6.14 -4.09 10.36
N THR A 227 6.54 -3.29 9.38
CA THR A 227 6.06 -1.90 9.27
C THR A 227 4.56 -1.86 8.95
N THR A 228 4.07 -2.73 8.07
CA THR A 228 2.65 -2.87 7.77
C THR A 228 1.87 -3.41 8.98
N LEU A 229 2.43 -4.38 9.70
CA LEU A 229 1.76 -4.97 10.86
C LEU A 229 1.72 -4.01 12.06
N GLY A 230 2.79 -3.25 12.26
CA GLY A 230 3.03 -2.49 13.48
C GLY A 230 2.69 -1.01 13.45
N HIS A 231 2.30 -0.42 12.30
CA HIS A 231 2.10 1.03 12.18
C HIS A 231 1.00 1.62 13.09
N HIS A 232 0.15 0.80 13.69
CA HIS A 232 -0.80 1.20 14.72
C HIS A 232 -0.42 0.78 16.13
N LYS A 233 0.77 0.20 16.34
CA LYS A 233 1.27 -0.10 17.68
C LYS A 233 1.83 1.15 18.32
N TRP A 234 1.64 1.25 19.64
CA TRP A 234 2.23 2.32 20.41
C TRP A 234 3.73 2.09 20.62
N TYR A 235 4.49 3.18 20.68
CA TYR A 235 5.93 3.17 20.90
C TYR A 235 6.33 2.32 22.14
N ASN A 236 5.59 2.43 23.25
CA ASN A 236 5.89 1.68 24.49
C ASN A 236 5.47 0.19 24.42
N GLY A 237 4.92 -0.31 23.33
CA GLY A 237 4.46 -1.67 23.13
C GLY A 237 3.14 -2.03 23.85
N LYS A 238 2.64 -1.16 24.73
CA LYS A 238 1.50 -1.47 25.63
C LYS A 238 0.12 -1.23 25.03
N GLY A 239 0.04 -0.58 23.87
CA GLY A 239 -1.23 -0.22 23.23
C GLY A 239 -1.22 -0.33 21.72
N GLY A 240 -2.33 0.09 21.11
CA GLY A 240 -2.54 -0.02 19.67
C GLY A 240 -2.95 -1.44 19.24
N TYR A 241 -2.91 -1.70 17.94
CA TYR A 241 -3.29 -2.98 17.35
C TYR A 241 -2.34 -3.38 16.19
N PRO A 242 -2.24 -4.67 15.87
CA PRO A 242 -2.86 -5.82 16.53
C PRO A 242 -2.21 -6.12 17.91
N SER A 243 -3.00 -6.66 18.86
CA SER A 243 -2.53 -6.86 20.24
C SER A 243 -1.44 -7.91 20.39
N ASP A 244 -1.40 -8.87 19.49
CA ASP A 244 -0.49 -10.02 19.46
C ASP A 244 0.81 -9.79 18.66
N PHE A 245 1.08 -8.55 18.26
CA PHE A 245 2.36 -8.14 17.69
C PHE A 245 3.13 -7.24 18.65
N ASP A 246 4.32 -7.66 19.01
CA ASP A 246 5.24 -6.87 19.82
C ASP A 246 6.21 -6.10 18.91
N ASN A 247 5.90 -4.85 18.66
CA ASN A 247 6.74 -3.97 17.85
C ASN A 247 8.08 -3.63 18.50
N THR A 248 8.20 -3.83 19.84
CA THR A 248 9.45 -3.54 20.57
C THR A 248 10.55 -4.53 20.24
N GLN A 249 10.20 -5.74 19.81
CA GLN A 249 11.12 -6.79 19.38
C GLN A 249 11.43 -6.78 17.88
N SER A 250 10.75 -5.93 17.11
CA SER A 250 10.96 -5.87 15.66
C SER A 250 12.31 -5.21 15.32
N PRO A 251 13.10 -5.80 14.40
CA PRO A 251 14.30 -5.15 13.89
C PRO A 251 13.97 -3.87 13.10
N TYR A 252 12.71 -3.70 12.69
CA TYR A 252 12.19 -2.54 11.98
C TYR A 252 11.48 -1.53 12.90
N ARG A 253 11.59 -1.68 14.23
CA ARG A 253 10.89 -0.84 15.21
C ARG A 253 10.99 0.65 14.89
N PHE A 254 12.17 1.14 14.60
CA PHE A 254 12.37 2.57 14.33
C PHE A 254 11.64 3.04 13.05
N MET A 255 11.53 2.16 12.05
CA MET A 255 10.76 2.44 10.83
C MET A 255 9.25 2.42 11.11
N ILE A 256 8.79 1.51 11.96
CA ILE A 256 7.40 1.48 12.46
C ILE A 256 7.09 2.82 13.15
N ASP A 257 7.96 3.28 14.06
CA ASP A 257 7.78 4.53 14.80
C ASP A 257 7.63 5.74 13.85
N ILE A 258 8.47 5.84 12.81
CA ILE A 258 8.38 6.90 11.80
C ILE A 258 7.03 6.84 11.07
N ILE A 259 6.63 5.65 10.60
CA ILE A 259 5.37 5.48 9.85
C ILE A 259 4.18 5.78 10.75
N THR A 260 4.16 5.27 12.00
CA THR A 260 3.09 5.54 12.98
C THR A 260 2.89 7.04 13.21
N LEU A 261 3.99 7.79 13.37
CA LEU A 261 3.94 9.22 13.57
C LEU A 261 3.41 9.94 12.32
N CYS A 262 3.93 9.61 11.13
CA CYS A 262 3.52 10.21 9.86
C CYS A 262 2.07 9.87 9.49
N ASP A 263 1.63 8.62 9.75
CA ASP A 263 0.24 8.19 9.53
C ASP A 263 -0.73 8.98 10.42
N CYS A 264 -0.42 9.10 11.73
CA CYS A 264 -1.23 9.89 12.64
C CYS A 264 -1.28 11.38 12.24
N MET A 265 -0.16 11.94 11.81
CA MET A 265 -0.06 13.32 11.35
C MET A 265 -0.95 13.55 10.12
N GLN A 266 -0.83 12.72 9.10
CA GLN A 266 -1.63 12.82 7.89
C GLN A 266 -3.11 12.60 8.18
N ALA A 267 -3.44 11.54 8.93
CA ALA A 267 -4.81 11.21 9.28
C ALA A 267 -5.53 12.30 10.10
N ALA A 268 -4.82 13.09 10.88
CA ALA A 268 -5.38 14.18 11.67
C ALA A 268 -5.57 15.46 10.85
N THR A 269 -4.76 15.70 9.82
CA THR A 269 -4.79 16.90 8.96
C THR A 269 -5.56 16.70 7.66
N GLU A 270 -6.07 15.48 7.40
CA GLU A 270 -6.73 15.13 6.13
C GLU A 270 -8.07 15.85 5.96
N ARG A 271 -8.22 16.54 4.82
CA ARG A 271 -9.43 17.29 4.41
C ARG A 271 -10.37 16.50 3.51
N VAL A 272 -9.84 15.47 2.82
CA VAL A 272 -10.56 14.73 1.79
C VAL A 272 -10.80 13.29 2.25
N GLY A 273 -12.02 12.77 2.07
CA GLY A 273 -12.33 11.36 2.36
C GLY A 273 -12.74 11.05 3.80
N ARG A 274 -13.00 12.08 4.64
CA ARG A 274 -13.48 11.90 6.02
C ARG A 274 -14.63 12.83 6.36
N ASN A 275 -15.84 12.47 5.94
CA ASN A 275 -17.04 13.30 6.12
C ASN A 275 -17.48 13.51 7.59
N TYR A 276 -16.85 12.87 8.55
CA TYR A 276 -17.25 12.86 9.97
C TYR A 276 -16.18 13.41 10.93
N LYS A 277 -15.05 13.89 10.43
CA LYS A 277 -14.01 14.54 11.25
C LYS A 277 -13.65 15.88 10.65
N GLN A 278 -13.58 16.90 11.50
CA GLN A 278 -12.91 18.15 11.13
C GLN A 278 -11.41 17.92 11.14
N GLU A 279 -10.74 18.44 10.13
CA GLU A 279 -9.29 18.48 10.08
C GLU A 279 -8.73 19.30 11.25
N LYS A 280 -7.59 18.88 11.76
CA LYS A 280 -6.85 19.60 12.78
C LYS A 280 -5.79 20.50 12.14
N SER A 281 -5.51 21.65 12.78
CA SER A 281 -4.31 22.42 12.41
C SER A 281 -3.06 21.59 12.70
N PHE A 282 -1.98 21.87 11.98
CA PHE A 282 -0.71 21.18 12.18
C PHE A 282 -0.17 21.38 13.60
N GLU A 283 -0.34 22.60 14.15
CA GLU A 283 0.02 22.92 15.52
C GLU A 283 -0.69 22.02 16.54
N LYS A 284 -2.03 21.83 16.37
CA LYS A 284 -2.79 20.93 17.25
C LYS A 284 -2.35 19.48 17.15
N VAL A 285 -1.95 19.04 15.96
CA VAL A 285 -1.38 17.70 15.78
C VAL A 285 -0.04 17.59 16.52
N MET A 286 0.82 18.60 16.44
CA MET A 286 2.10 18.60 17.15
C MET A 286 1.92 18.61 18.68
N GLU A 287 0.91 19.32 19.23
CA GLU A 287 0.56 19.22 20.64
C GLU A 287 0.24 17.78 21.04
N GLU A 288 -0.63 17.08 20.29
CA GLU A 288 -1.00 15.69 20.55
C GLU A 288 0.19 14.71 20.40
N LEU A 289 1.11 14.98 19.49
CA LEU A 289 2.33 14.20 19.35
C LEU A 289 3.26 14.37 20.56
N ARG A 290 3.40 15.60 21.10
CA ARG A 290 4.17 15.88 22.31
C ARG A 290 3.55 15.22 23.53
N GLU A 291 2.23 15.31 23.70
CA GLU A 291 1.51 14.64 24.79
C GLU A 291 1.65 13.11 24.75
N GLY A 292 1.71 12.54 23.54
CA GLY A 292 1.89 11.11 23.33
C GLY A 292 3.33 10.62 23.30
N ALA A 293 4.32 11.52 23.42
CA ALA A 293 5.74 11.16 23.37
C ALA A 293 6.12 10.22 24.52
N GLY A 294 6.89 9.18 24.21
CA GLY A 294 7.27 8.12 25.17
C GLY A 294 6.17 7.06 25.43
N THR A 295 4.93 7.33 25.01
CA THR A 295 3.82 6.36 25.12
C THR A 295 3.37 5.86 23.75
N ARG A 296 2.72 6.70 22.98
CA ARG A 296 2.25 6.38 21.61
C ARG A 296 3.31 6.61 20.56
N TYR A 297 4.10 7.65 20.71
CA TYR A 297 5.08 8.10 19.73
C TYR A 297 6.50 8.04 20.29
N ASN A 298 7.45 7.81 19.40
CA ASN A 298 8.87 7.82 19.72
C ASN A 298 9.29 9.25 20.11
N PRO A 299 9.78 9.48 21.35
CA PRO A 299 10.12 10.81 21.84
C PRO A 299 11.27 11.47 21.07
N ASP A 300 12.22 10.67 20.54
CA ASP A 300 13.32 11.19 19.74
C ASP A 300 12.84 11.77 18.41
N LEU A 301 11.78 11.17 17.81
CA LEU A 301 11.20 11.67 16.56
C LEU A 301 10.39 12.95 16.80
N VAL A 302 9.63 13.04 17.89
CA VAL A 302 8.89 14.26 18.26
C VAL A 302 9.89 15.37 18.53
N LYS A 303 10.92 15.11 19.35
CA LYS A 303 11.98 16.07 19.64
C LYS A 303 12.73 16.52 18.38
N LEU A 304 12.97 15.63 17.42
CA LEU A 304 13.60 15.97 16.15
C LEU A 304 12.82 17.07 15.40
N ILE A 305 11.48 16.97 15.38
CA ILE A 305 10.62 17.95 14.72
C ILE A 305 10.68 19.29 15.45
N ASP A 306 10.65 19.28 16.79
CA ASP A 306 10.73 20.49 17.61
C ASP A 306 12.09 21.18 17.53
N ASP A 307 13.18 20.40 17.45
CA ASP A 307 14.55 20.93 17.41
C ASP A 307 14.93 21.51 16.02
N ILE A 308 14.19 21.19 14.94
CA ILE A 308 14.55 21.57 13.57
C ILE A 308 13.39 22.36 12.90
N PRO A 309 13.43 23.70 12.96
CA PRO A 309 12.35 24.54 12.40
C PRO A 309 12.08 24.31 10.90
N GLU A 310 13.11 23.99 10.13
CA GLU A 310 12.99 23.69 8.71
C GLU A 310 12.19 22.39 8.48
N LEU A 311 12.43 21.37 9.31
CA LEU A 311 11.66 20.12 9.26
C LEU A 311 10.20 20.36 9.66
N TYR A 312 9.97 21.13 10.74
CA TYR A 312 8.61 21.49 11.16
C TYR A 312 7.82 22.11 10.01
N LYS A 313 8.39 23.13 9.35
CA LYS A 313 7.77 23.79 8.20
C LYS A 313 7.59 22.87 7.00
N GLU A 314 8.56 22.00 6.69
CA GLU A 314 8.47 21.03 5.60
C GLU A 314 7.32 20.05 5.84
N LEU A 315 7.20 19.51 7.07
CA LEU A 315 6.12 18.60 7.44
C LEU A 315 4.75 19.29 7.42
N GLU A 316 4.66 20.53 7.91
CA GLU A 316 3.43 21.34 7.83
C GLU A 316 3.01 21.56 6.38
N MET A 317 3.94 21.96 5.51
CA MET A 317 3.66 22.16 4.08
C MET A 317 3.18 20.89 3.40
N ILE A 318 3.80 19.75 3.70
CA ILE A 318 3.37 18.46 3.18
C ILE A 318 1.98 18.11 3.73
N ALA A 319 1.78 18.15 5.05
CA ALA A 319 0.57 17.69 5.71
C ALA A 319 -0.68 18.53 5.35
N ILE A 320 -0.54 19.85 5.29
CA ILE A 320 -1.67 20.78 5.09
C ILE A 320 -1.90 21.10 3.62
N TYR A 321 -0.83 21.30 2.86
CA TYR A 321 -0.91 21.83 1.49
C TYR A 321 -0.52 20.82 0.40
N GLY A 322 0.05 19.66 0.75
CA GLY A 322 0.55 18.67 -0.22
C GLY A 322 -0.53 17.82 -0.91
N TRP A 323 -1.75 17.81 -0.40
CA TRP A 323 -2.80 16.93 -0.91
C TRP A 323 -3.27 17.24 -2.37
N PRO A 324 -3.38 18.51 -2.83
CA PRO A 324 -3.78 18.77 -4.22
C PRO A 324 -2.80 18.19 -5.23
N ASP A 325 -1.50 18.32 -4.96
CA ASP A 325 -0.45 17.80 -5.84
C ASP A 325 -0.48 16.27 -5.91
N ILE A 326 -0.73 15.61 -4.78
CA ILE A 326 -0.85 14.15 -4.71
C ILE A 326 -2.04 13.67 -5.54
N TYR A 327 -3.21 14.28 -5.37
CA TYR A 327 -4.39 13.94 -6.16
C TYR A 327 -4.19 14.24 -7.64
N TYR A 328 -3.59 15.38 -7.97
CA TYR A 328 -3.28 15.73 -9.36
C TYR A 328 -2.36 14.68 -10.01
N GLU A 329 -1.30 14.26 -9.33
CA GLU A 329 -0.40 13.21 -9.82
C GLU A 329 -1.11 11.86 -9.99
N ILE A 330 -1.99 11.48 -9.06
CA ILE A 330 -2.79 10.25 -9.16
C ILE A 330 -3.70 10.32 -10.39
N TYR A 331 -4.47 11.39 -10.53
CA TYR A 331 -5.38 11.54 -11.67
C TYR A 331 -4.61 11.59 -12.99
N LYS A 332 -3.49 12.28 -13.05
CA LYS A 332 -2.64 12.35 -14.24
C LYS A 332 -2.06 11.00 -14.65
N ASN A 333 -1.63 10.19 -13.69
CA ASN A 333 -0.88 8.96 -13.96
C ASN A 333 -1.76 7.72 -14.07
N TYR A 334 -2.88 7.68 -13.36
CA TYR A 334 -3.67 6.46 -13.18
C TYR A 334 -5.14 6.55 -13.65
N MET A 335 -5.68 7.75 -13.84
CA MET A 335 -7.12 7.93 -14.12
C MET A 335 -7.41 8.44 -15.55
N ARG A 336 -6.38 8.50 -16.42
CA ARG A 336 -6.51 8.84 -17.84
C ARG A 336 -6.93 7.65 -18.68
#